data_4f6ead6c5aa657c4dd473657cde1cc27
#
_entry.id   4f6ead6c5aa657c4dd473657cde1cc27
#
_cell.length_a   1.000
_cell.length_b   1.000
_cell.length_c   1.000
_cell.angle_alpha   90.00
_cell.angle_beta   90.00
_cell.angle_gamma   90.00
#
_symmetry.space_group_name_H-M   'P 1'
#
loop_
_entity.id
_entity.type
_entity.pdbx_description
1 polymer ?
#
loop_
_entity_poly.entity_id
_entity_poly.type
_entity_poly.pdbx_seq_one_letter_code
_entity_poly.pdbx_strand_id
1 'polypeptide(L)'
;FVNEPLESVISLSACNELGAVQLHGGEDENYIRCLKKELTIPVIKAFQADSPESIRQAEKSPADLILLDNGAGGTGTVFDWSLLRHIKRPYFLAGGLGPHNLTEAIKTVHPWGVDMSSGVETDGAKDKEKILAAVAAVRRTEA
;
A
#
# COMPACT_ATOMS: atom_id res chain seq x y z
N PHE A 1 -1.12 -0.12 -11.47
CA PHE A 1 -2.01 -0.71 -12.47
C PHE A 1 -3.29 -1.20 -11.79
N VAL A 2 -4.41 -1.21 -12.52
CA VAL A 2 -5.72 -1.69 -12.06
C VAL A 2 -6.34 -2.53 -13.17
N ASN A 3 -6.30 -3.86 -13.01
CA ASN A 3 -6.86 -4.83 -13.95
C ASN A 3 -6.34 -4.70 -15.39
N GLU A 4 -5.11 -4.26 -15.57
CA GLU A 4 -4.48 -4.15 -16.88
C GLU A 4 -4.11 -5.54 -17.44
N PRO A 5 -4.16 -5.75 -18.76
CA PRO A 5 -3.63 -6.96 -19.38
C PRO A 5 -2.15 -7.18 -19.02
N LEU A 6 -1.77 -8.44 -18.84
CA LEU A 6 -0.42 -8.83 -18.42
C LEU A 6 0.66 -8.26 -19.35
N GLU A 7 0.44 -8.38 -20.65
CA GLU A 7 1.36 -7.91 -21.69
C GLU A 7 1.56 -6.39 -21.65
N SER A 8 0.50 -5.65 -21.31
CA SER A 8 0.56 -4.18 -21.15
C SER A 8 1.46 -3.81 -19.98
N VAL A 9 1.30 -4.49 -18.82
CA VAL A 9 2.13 -4.23 -17.64
C VAL A 9 3.59 -4.56 -17.92
N ILE A 10 3.88 -5.69 -18.57
CA ILE A 10 5.24 -6.10 -18.94
C ILE A 10 5.87 -5.05 -19.87
N SER A 11 5.16 -4.69 -20.96
CA SER A 11 5.66 -3.72 -21.94
C SER A 11 5.94 -2.35 -21.30
N LEU A 12 4.99 -1.83 -20.51
CA LEU A 12 5.15 -0.54 -19.85
C LEU A 12 6.28 -0.55 -18.81
N SER A 13 6.47 -1.66 -18.11
CA SER A 13 7.57 -1.81 -17.13
C SER A 13 8.93 -1.80 -17.80
N ALA A 14 9.06 -2.48 -18.94
CA ALA A 14 10.30 -2.52 -19.72
C ALA A 14 10.62 -1.17 -20.38
N CYS A 15 9.61 -0.48 -20.94
CA CYS A 15 9.81 0.79 -21.65
C CYS A 15 10.11 1.98 -20.71
N ASN A 16 9.70 1.93 -19.45
CA ASN A 16 9.78 3.07 -18.53
C ASN A 16 10.78 2.87 -17.37
N GLU A 17 11.58 1.81 -17.39
CA GLU A 17 12.57 1.52 -16.35
C GLU A 17 11.99 1.62 -14.93
N LEU A 18 10.82 1.00 -14.71
CA LEU A 18 10.13 1.07 -13.43
C LEU A 18 10.96 0.35 -12.34
N GLY A 19 10.99 0.91 -11.13
CA GLY A 19 11.63 0.28 -9.98
C GLY A 19 10.76 -0.77 -9.27
N ALA A 20 9.44 -0.71 -9.46
CA ALA A 20 8.47 -1.67 -8.95
C ALA A 20 7.15 -1.56 -9.72
N VAL A 21 6.31 -2.59 -9.65
CA VAL A 21 4.95 -2.59 -10.17
C VAL A 21 3.96 -2.73 -9.02
N GLN A 22 3.00 -1.82 -8.92
CA GLN A 22 1.90 -1.94 -7.97
C GLN A 22 0.61 -2.36 -8.70
N LEU A 23 -0.01 -3.44 -8.22
CA LEU A 23 -1.29 -3.97 -8.68
C LEU A 23 -2.38 -3.60 -7.66
N HIS A 24 -3.33 -2.78 -8.06
CA HIS A 24 -4.37 -2.23 -7.18
C HIS A 24 -5.80 -2.60 -7.62
N GLY A 25 -5.94 -3.59 -8.49
CA GLY A 25 -7.21 -4.14 -8.95
C GLY A 25 -7.51 -5.51 -8.36
N GLY A 26 -8.25 -6.31 -9.13
CA GLY A 26 -8.62 -7.69 -8.78
C GLY A 26 -7.65 -8.75 -9.31
N GLU A 27 -6.39 -8.39 -9.59
CA GLU A 27 -5.39 -9.33 -10.13
C GLU A 27 -5.17 -10.49 -9.15
N ASP A 28 -5.40 -11.71 -9.64
CA ASP A 28 -5.30 -12.93 -8.85
C ASP A 28 -3.85 -13.44 -8.68
N GLU A 29 -3.69 -14.50 -7.91
CA GLU A 29 -2.39 -15.12 -7.67
C GLU A 29 -1.71 -15.62 -8.95
N ASN A 30 -2.50 -16.13 -9.92
CA ASN A 30 -1.94 -16.62 -11.18
C ASN A 30 -1.37 -15.48 -12.01
N TYR A 31 -2.09 -14.36 -12.06
CA TYR A 31 -1.62 -13.14 -12.70
C TYR A 31 -0.29 -12.68 -12.08
N ILE A 32 -0.23 -12.61 -10.76
CA ILE A 32 0.98 -12.18 -10.04
C ILE A 32 2.15 -13.15 -10.31
N ARG A 33 1.91 -14.46 -10.28
CA ARG A 33 2.94 -15.47 -10.58
C ARG A 33 3.45 -15.39 -12.01
N CYS A 34 2.57 -15.14 -12.99
CA CYS A 34 2.96 -14.94 -14.37
C CYS A 34 3.79 -13.65 -14.53
N LEU A 35 3.33 -12.55 -13.95
CA LEU A 35 4.05 -11.28 -14.00
C LEU A 35 5.47 -11.39 -13.40
N LYS A 36 5.63 -12.09 -12.28
CA LYS A 36 6.92 -12.31 -11.62
C LYS A 36 7.87 -13.22 -12.39
N LYS A 37 7.43 -13.98 -13.37
CA LYS A 37 8.32 -14.72 -14.27
C LYS A 37 8.94 -13.82 -15.35
N GLU A 38 8.23 -12.78 -15.71
CA GLU A 38 8.62 -11.87 -16.80
C GLU A 38 9.36 -10.62 -16.29
N LEU A 39 9.10 -10.20 -15.05
CA LEU A 39 9.71 -9.02 -14.46
C LEU A 39 10.77 -9.38 -13.43
N THR A 40 11.88 -8.64 -13.44
CA THR A 40 12.94 -8.72 -12.43
C THR A 40 12.77 -7.70 -11.29
N ILE A 41 11.80 -6.79 -11.44
CA ILE A 41 11.48 -5.75 -10.45
C ILE A 41 10.38 -6.25 -9.48
N PRO A 42 10.34 -5.73 -8.24
CA PRO A 42 9.34 -6.14 -7.26
C PRO A 42 7.91 -5.89 -7.70
N VAL A 43 7.03 -6.82 -7.37
CA VAL A 43 5.58 -6.70 -7.53
C VAL A 43 4.95 -6.45 -6.17
N ILE A 44 4.23 -5.33 -6.05
CA ILE A 44 3.45 -4.94 -4.88
C ILE A 44 1.98 -5.22 -5.16
N LYS A 45 1.28 -5.97 -4.31
CA LYS A 45 -0.17 -6.18 -4.45
C LYS A 45 -0.91 -5.44 -3.34
N ALA A 46 -1.85 -4.59 -3.72
CA ALA A 46 -2.75 -3.92 -2.81
C ALA A 46 -3.94 -4.82 -2.46
N PHE A 47 -4.28 -4.86 -1.18
CA PHE A 47 -5.43 -5.54 -0.62
C PHE A 47 -6.24 -4.59 0.21
N GLN A 48 -7.55 -4.72 0.13
CA GLN A 48 -8.44 -4.03 1.04
C GLN A 48 -8.40 -4.73 2.41
N ALA A 49 -8.03 -3.99 3.45
CA ALA A 49 -7.84 -4.55 4.79
C ALA A 49 -9.13 -4.43 5.63
N ASP A 50 -10.25 -4.93 5.10
CA ASP A 50 -11.61 -4.79 5.65
C ASP A 50 -12.10 -5.99 6.45
N SER A 51 -11.38 -7.12 6.37
CA SER A 51 -11.82 -8.39 6.97
C SER A 51 -10.63 -9.30 7.32
N PRO A 52 -10.80 -10.23 8.27
CA PRO A 52 -9.79 -11.26 8.54
C PRO A 52 -9.46 -12.13 7.33
N GLU A 53 -10.41 -12.28 6.38
CA GLU A 53 -10.18 -13.04 5.15
C GLU A 53 -9.26 -12.31 4.19
N SER A 54 -9.49 -11.02 3.95
CA SER A 54 -8.62 -10.21 3.10
C SER A 54 -7.19 -10.13 3.66
N ILE A 55 -7.04 -10.07 4.98
CA ILE A 55 -5.74 -10.13 5.64
C ILE A 55 -5.06 -11.48 5.41
N ARG A 56 -5.78 -12.60 5.51
CA ARG A 56 -5.22 -13.93 5.20
C ARG A 56 -4.79 -14.07 3.74
N GLN A 57 -5.56 -13.50 2.81
CA GLN A 57 -5.20 -13.48 1.39
C GLN A 57 -3.92 -12.64 1.15
N ALA A 58 -3.84 -11.47 1.77
CA ALA A 58 -2.66 -10.62 1.71
C ALA A 58 -1.41 -11.35 2.23
N GLU A 59 -1.51 -12.02 3.38
CA GLU A 59 -0.40 -12.77 3.99
C GLU A 59 0.11 -13.91 3.10
N LYS A 60 -0.78 -14.58 2.35
CA LYS A 60 -0.45 -15.70 1.45
C LYS A 60 -0.08 -15.27 0.03
N SER A 61 -0.24 -14.02 -0.30
CA SER A 61 -0.02 -13.52 -1.66
C SER A 61 1.39 -13.84 -2.19
N PRO A 62 1.53 -14.26 -3.46
CA PRO A 62 2.84 -14.47 -4.08
C PRO A 62 3.58 -13.18 -4.45
N ALA A 63 2.98 -11.99 -4.24
CA ALA A 63 3.64 -10.71 -4.45
C ALA A 63 4.87 -10.55 -3.54
N ASP A 64 5.86 -9.79 -3.98
CA ASP A 64 7.08 -9.53 -3.19
C ASP A 64 6.76 -8.66 -1.97
N LEU A 65 5.93 -7.66 -2.16
CA LEU A 65 5.43 -6.77 -1.11
C LEU A 65 3.91 -6.68 -1.18
N ILE A 66 3.30 -6.35 -0.06
CA ILE A 66 1.86 -6.08 0.01
C ILE A 66 1.62 -4.66 0.49
N LEU A 67 0.52 -4.08 0.02
CA LEU A 67 -0.02 -2.83 0.51
C LEU A 67 -1.41 -3.11 1.09
N LEU A 68 -1.64 -2.68 2.31
CA LEU A 68 -2.90 -2.86 3.02
C LEU A 68 -3.62 -1.51 3.06
N ASP A 69 -4.69 -1.41 2.28
CA ASP A 69 -5.49 -0.20 2.16
C ASP A 69 -6.79 -0.34 2.96
N ASN A 70 -7.07 0.61 3.81
CA ASN A 70 -8.32 0.66 4.56
C ASN A 70 -9.57 0.84 3.68
N GLY A 71 -9.41 1.28 2.43
CA GLY A 71 -10.54 1.52 1.51
C GLY A 71 -11.46 2.68 1.90
N ALA A 72 -11.33 3.24 3.09
CA ALA A 72 -12.19 4.27 3.64
C ALA A 72 -11.70 5.70 3.35
N GLY A 73 -11.13 5.93 2.18
CA GLY A 73 -10.73 7.27 1.76
C GLY A 73 -11.89 8.26 1.89
N GLY A 74 -11.80 9.15 2.89
CA GLY A 74 -12.77 10.23 3.08
C GLY A 74 -14.02 9.90 3.90
N THR A 75 -14.22 8.68 4.39
CA THR A 75 -15.43 8.31 5.16
C THR A 75 -15.33 8.61 6.66
N GLY A 76 -14.16 9.00 7.17
CA GLY A 76 -13.94 9.24 8.61
C GLY A 76 -14.04 7.99 9.50
N THR A 77 -14.22 6.82 8.92
CA THR A 77 -14.22 5.55 9.66
C THR A 77 -12.79 5.23 10.09
N VAL A 78 -12.61 5.04 11.38
CA VAL A 78 -11.33 4.62 11.95
C VAL A 78 -11.08 3.18 11.53
N PHE A 79 -9.95 2.95 10.88
CA PHE A 79 -9.48 1.61 10.56
C PHE A 79 -9.25 0.80 11.84
N ASP A 80 -9.79 -0.39 11.89
CA ASP A 80 -9.48 -1.31 12.99
C ASP A 80 -8.09 -1.94 12.78
N TRP A 81 -7.07 -1.27 13.26
CA TRP A 81 -5.69 -1.74 13.20
C TRP A 81 -5.48 -3.08 13.91
N SER A 82 -6.43 -3.55 14.72
CA SER A 82 -6.32 -4.85 15.38
C SER A 82 -6.26 -6.00 14.37
N LEU A 83 -6.85 -5.84 13.19
CA LEU A 83 -6.79 -6.82 12.09
C LEU A 83 -5.36 -7.06 11.61
N LEU A 84 -4.49 -6.06 11.69
CA LEU A 84 -3.12 -6.14 11.18
C LEU A 84 -2.13 -6.85 12.12
N ARG A 85 -2.52 -7.13 13.37
CA ARG A 85 -1.65 -7.79 14.38
C ARG A 85 -1.17 -9.18 13.97
N HIS A 86 -1.83 -9.81 13.03
CA HIS A 86 -1.51 -11.15 12.56
C HIS A 86 -0.63 -11.20 11.30
N ILE A 87 -0.36 -10.04 10.70
CA ILE A 87 0.55 -9.93 9.55
C ILE A 87 1.99 -10.11 10.03
N LYS A 88 2.69 -11.08 9.42
CA LYS A 88 4.08 -11.41 9.75
C LYS A 88 5.08 -10.95 8.70
N ARG A 89 4.61 -10.65 7.50
CA ARG A 89 5.46 -10.16 6.41
C ARG A 89 5.51 -8.63 6.38
N PRO A 90 6.57 -8.04 5.81
CA PRO A 90 6.63 -6.59 5.59
C PRO A 90 5.46 -6.11 4.71
N TYR A 91 4.85 -4.98 5.08
CA TYR A 91 3.75 -4.39 4.34
C TYR A 91 3.78 -2.87 4.37
N PHE A 92 3.22 -2.26 3.33
CA PHE A 92 2.86 -0.85 3.33
C PHE A 92 1.47 -0.66 3.94
N LEU A 93 1.32 0.34 4.77
CA LEU A 93 0.02 0.76 5.30
C LEU A 93 -0.49 1.95 4.50
N ALA A 94 -1.71 1.84 3.99
CA ALA A 94 -2.40 2.88 3.24
C ALA A 94 -3.82 3.12 3.78
N GLY A 95 -4.51 4.10 3.21
CA GLY A 95 -5.90 4.40 3.51
C GLY A 95 -6.09 5.33 4.71
N GLY A 96 -6.54 6.55 4.45
CA GLY A 96 -6.90 7.53 5.48
C GLY A 96 -5.75 8.04 6.34
N LEU A 97 -4.50 7.74 5.98
CA LEU A 97 -3.31 8.21 6.70
C LEU A 97 -3.04 9.69 6.41
N GLY A 98 -2.67 10.42 7.45
CA GLY A 98 -2.26 11.81 7.36
C GLY A 98 -1.44 12.23 8.59
N PRO A 99 -0.90 13.47 8.63
CA PRO A 99 -0.05 13.93 9.73
C PRO A 99 -0.68 13.77 11.12
N HIS A 100 -2.01 13.78 11.19
CA HIS A 100 -2.76 13.74 12.45
C HIS A 100 -2.81 12.35 13.11
N ASN A 101 -2.73 11.25 12.35
CA ASN A 101 -2.84 9.88 12.86
C ASN A 101 -1.63 9.00 12.54
N LEU A 102 -0.70 9.48 11.70
CA LEU A 102 0.42 8.70 11.18
C LEU A 102 1.34 8.15 12.29
N THR A 103 1.68 8.98 13.28
CA THR A 103 2.53 8.56 14.40
C THR A 103 1.89 7.44 15.23
N GLU A 104 0.58 7.53 15.47
CA GLU A 104 -0.17 6.50 16.19
C GLU A 104 -0.23 5.20 15.38
N ALA A 105 -0.55 5.30 14.08
CA ALA A 105 -0.58 4.17 13.17
C ALA A 105 0.75 3.40 13.18
N ILE A 106 1.88 4.10 12.97
CA ILE A 106 3.20 3.46 12.93
C ILE A 106 3.52 2.77 14.26
N LYS A 107 3.25 3.41 15.40
CA LYS A 107 3.51 2.84 16.73
C LYS A 107 2.62 1.64 17.07
N THR A 108 1.42 1.57 16.50
CA THR A 108 0.44 0.52 16.80
C THR A 108 0.67 -0.73 15.97
N VAL A 109 0.97 -0.58 14.67
CA VAL A 109 1.00 -1.73 13.74
C VAL A 109 2.34 -1.95 13.06
N HIS A 110 3.33 -1.08 13.30
CA HIS A 110 4.71 -1.23 12.85
C HIS A 110 4.83 -1.60 11.35
N PRO A 111 4.23 -0.83 10.43
CA PRO A 111 4.33 -1.13 9.00
C PRO A 111 5.78 -0.93 8.52
N TRP A 112 6.18 -1.64 7.46
CA TRP A 112 7.48 -1.41 6.82
C TRP A 112 7.55 -0.06 6.12
N GLY A 113 6.43 0.44 5.62
CA GLY A 113 6.30 1.75 5.01
C GLY A 113 4.86 2.25 5.05
N VAL A 114 4.66 3.50 4.69
CA VAL A 114 3.33 4.14 4.64
C VAL A 114 3.10 4.76 3.27
N ASP A 115 1.86 4.67 2.81
CA ASP A 115 1.40 5.30 1.57
C ASP A 115 0.25 6.28 1.87
N MET A 116 0.36 7.50 1.36
CA MET A 116 -0.59 8.58 1.63
C MET A 116 -0.92 9.33 0.34
N SER A 117 -2.21 9.56 0.13
CA SER A 117 -2.69 10.41 -0.95
C SER A 117 -3.51 11.60 -0.42
N SER A 118 -4.78 11.42 -0.15
CA SER A 118 -5.69 12.49 0.29
C SER A 118 -5.32 13.11 1.63
N GLY A 119 -4.69 12.36 2.54
CA GLY A 119 -4.28 12.87 3.85
C GLY A 119 -3.19 13.94 3.82
N VAL A 120 -2.53 14.11 2.66
CA VAL A 120 -1.54 15.18 2.43
C VAL A 120 -2.02 16.18 1.37
N GLU A 121 -3.36 16.32 1.23
CA GLU A 121 -4.00 17.26 0.32
C GLU A 121 -4.79 18.34 1.08
N THR A 122 -4.91 19.51 0.44
CA THR A 122 -5.83 20.59 0.82
C THR A 122 -6.58 20.98 -0.46
N ASP A 123 -7.91 20.98 -0.42
CA ASP A 123 -8.78 21.29 -1.55
C ASP A 123 -8.47 20.47 -2.83
N GLY A 124 -8.11 19.18 -2.64
CA GLY A 124 -7.79 18.25 -3.73
C GLY A 124 -6.41 18.41 -4.36
N ALA A 125 -5.55 19.31 -3.84
CA ALA A 125 -4.19 19.49 -4.29
C ALA A 125 -3.18 19.08 -3.20
N LYS A 126 -2.02 18.56 -3.60
CA LYS A 126 -0.94 18.17 -2.66
C LYS A 126 -0.46 19.40 -1.87
N ASP A 127 -0.50 19.27 -0.56
CA ASP A 127 -0.13 20.31 0.40
C ASP A 127 1.29 20.08 0.92
N LYS A 128 2.19 21.02 0.62
CA LYS A 128 3.59 20.94 1.00
C LYS A 128 3.80 20.81 2.52
N GLU A 129 3.05 21.58 3.31
CA GLU A 129 3.19 21.56 4.77
C GLU A 129 2.75 20.20 5.35
N LYS A 130 1.67 19.64 4.84
CA LYS A 130 1.20 18.30 5.22
C LYS A 130 2.20 17.22 4.82
N ILE A 131 2.79 17.31 3.63
CA ILE A 131 3.84 16.36 3.19
C ILE A 131 5.05 16.44 4.12
N LEU A 132 5.55 17.64 4.43
CA LEU A 132 6.68 17.82 5.33
C LEU A 132 6.37 17.33 6.75
N ALA A 133 5.16 17.60 7.25
CA ALA A 133 4.71 17.10 8.56
C ALA A 133 4.64 15.57 8.61
N ALA A 134 4.14 14.94 7.55
CA ALA A 134 4.06 13.48 7.43
C ALA A 134 5.46 12.85 7.41
N VAL A 135 6.38 13.36 6.59
CA VAL A 135 7.78 12.89 6.55
C VAL A 135 8.46 13.04 7.91
N ALA A 136 8.26 14.18 8.58
CA ALA A 136 8.81 14.40 9.91
C ALA A 136 8.23 13.45 10.96
N ALA A 137 6.94 13.08 10.84
CA ALA A 137 6.31 12.12 11.73
C ALA A 137 6.90 10.71 11.58
N VAL A 138 7.09 10.22 10.34
CA VAL A 138 7.74 8.94 10.06
C VAL A 138 9.14 8.89 10.65
N ARG A 139 9.99 9.88 10.32
CA ARG A 139 11.40 9.90 10.78
C ARG A 139 11.55 9.94 12.30
N ARG A 140 10.60 10.53 13.02
CA ARG A 140 10.60 10.55 14.50
C ARG A 140 10.20 9.24 15.14
N THR A 141 9.51 8.36 14.40
CA THR A 141 9.12 7.03 14.89
C THR A 141 10.17 5.95 14.65
N GLU A 142 11.15 6.22 13.78
CA GLU A 142 12.29 5.33 13.49
C GLU A 142 13.48 5.57 14.47
N ALA A 143 13.47 6.64 15.22
CA ALA A 143 14.49 7.02 16.20
C ALA A 143 14.13 6.52 17.61
#